data_266010d446201a86d9fdafd04418a3c1
#
_entry.id   266010d446201a86d9fdafd04418a3c1
#
_cell.length_a   1.000
_cell.length_b   1.000
_cell.length_c   1.000
_cell.angle_alpha   90.00
_cell.angle_beta   90.00
_cell.angle_gamma   90.00
#
_symmetry.space_group_name_H-M   'P 1'
#
loop_
_entity.id
_entity.type
_entity.pdbx_description
1 polymer ?
#
loop_
_entity_poly.entity_id
_entity_poly.type
_entity_poly.pdbx_seq_one_letter_code
_entity_poly.pdbx_strand_id
1 'polypeptide(L)'
;NVDTANAMLLLSRLYLNSPKSFFSFLNNLVEDIDIDVELKVVLQEKNKSSVPDAAIMQESFKIAVETKLHNNFAEKQLLHHLASLEGYNYKFLMTLDPREMESNLKQKIDSECKNKNVIHINLTFKKLIEAVKEVVDDRDIDMQNIIADYERYCYDSDLIPDDWKRMRVVLSGTSFESNKANNLYS
;
A
#
# COMPACT_ATOMS: atom_id res chain seq x y z
N ASN A 1 0.92 -6.16 -12.85
CA ASN A 1 1.86 -5.28 -12.18
C ASN A 1 2.53 -6.04 -11.04
N VAL A 2 3.87 -6.12 -11.05
CA VAL A 2 4.67 -6.88 -10.04
C VAL A 2 4.53 -6.25 -8.66
N ASP A 3 4.50 -4.94 -8.58
CA ASP A 3 4.43 -4.19 -7.31
C ASP A 3 3.11 -4.47 -6.58
N THR A 4 1.98 -4.50 -7.33
CA THR A 4 0.68 -4.91 -6.80
C THR A 4 0.73 -6.36 -6.31
N ALA A 5 1.31 -7.26 -7.09
CA ALA A 5 1.40 -8.67 -6.72
C ALA A 5 2.20 -8.87 -5.42
N ASN A 6 3.32 -8.15 -5.25
CA ASN A 6 4.13 -8.22 -4.03
C ASN A 6 3.41 -7.62 -2.82
N ALA A 7 2.70 -6.48 -2.99
CA ALA A 7 1.86 -5.92 -1.93
C ALA A 7 0.75 -6.91 -1.50
N MET A 8 0.08 -7.53 -2.47
CA MET A 8 -0.95 -8.53 -2.19
C MET A 8 -0.37 -9.80 -1.55
N LEU A 9 0.86 -10.19 -1.91
CA LEU A 9 1.56 -11.31 -1.26
C LEU A 9 1.84 -11.00 0.21
N LEU A 10 2.31 -9.80 0.54
CA LEU A 10 2.50 -9.36 1.93
C LEU A 10 1.20 -9.45 2.72
N LEU A 11 0.11 -8.87 2.21
CA LEU A 11 -1.20 -8.90 2.89
C LEU A 11 -1.77 -10.31 3.01
N SER A 12 -1.59 -11.16 1.99
CA SER A 12 -1.96 -12.57 2.03
C SER A 12 -1.18 -13.35 3.09
N ARG A 13 0.13 -13.10 3.22
CA ARG A 13 0.96 -13.70 4.26
C ARG A 13 0.56 -13.24 5.66
N LEU A 14 0.26 -11.95 5.83
CA LEU A 14 -0.25 -11.42 7.09
C LEU A 14 -1.55 -12.13 7.49
N TYR A 15 -2.49 -12.30 6.54
CA TYR A 15 -3.76 -13.01 6.79
C TYR A 15 -3.54 -14.49 7.15
N LEU A 16 -2.72 -15.21 6.36
CA LEU A 16 -2.45 -16.63 6.57
C LEU A 16 -1.72 -16.89 7.89
N ASN A 17 -0.84 -15.97 8.28
CA ASN A 17 -0.12 -16.05 9.56
C ASN A 17 -1.05 -15.76 10.74
N SER A 18 -1.83 -14.71 10.65
CA SER A 18 -2.77 -14.28 11.69
C SER A 18 -3.95 -13.50 11.09
N PRO A 19 -5.11 -14.13 10.87
CA PRO A 19 -6.32 -13.41 10.47
C PRO A 19 -6.62 -12.22 11.40
N LYS A 20 -6.42 -12.40 12.71
CA LYS A 20 -6.61 -11.32 13.70
C LYS A 20 -5.71 -10.11 13.40
N SER A 21 -4.43 -10.32 13.09
CA SER A 21 -3.50 -9.23 12.73
C SER A 21 -3.91 -8.55 11.44
N PHE A 22 -4.41 -9.30 10.46
CA PHE A 22 -4.93 -8.72 9.22
C PHE A 22 -6.16 -7.83 9.48
N PHE A 23 -7.09 -8.27 10.32
CA PHE A 23 -8.24 -7.44 10.68
C PHE A 23 -7.85 -6.24 11.54
N SER A 24 -6.88 -6.38 12.44
CA SER A 24 -6.31 -5.24 13.16
C SER A 24 -5.66 -4.23 12.22
N PHE A 25 -4.94 -4.70 11.19
CA PHE A 25 -4.40 -3.84 10.12
C PHE A 25 -5.51 -3.06 9.40
N LEU A 26 -6.60 -3.71 9.00
CA LEU A 26 -7.73 -3.03 8.38
C LEU A 26 -8.40 -2.05 9.35
N ASN A 27 -8.62 -2.42 10.61
CA ASN A 27 -9.22 -1.57 11.63
C ASN A 27 -8.37 -0.33 11.96
N ASN A 28 -7.05 -0.43 11.92
CA ASN A 28 -6.17 0.72 12.09
C ASN A 28 -6.28 1.73 10.93
N LEU A 29 -6.70 1.26 9.76
CA LEU A 29 -6.90 2.10 8.57
C LEU A 29 -8.34 2.61 8.43
N VAL A 30 -9.30 1.91 9.03
CA VAL A 30 -10.75 2.19 8.91
C VAL A 30 -11.44 1.83 10.21
N GLU A 31 -12.33 2.68 10.70
CA GLU A 31 -13.10 2.42 11.91
C GLU A 31 -14.16 1.31 11.67
N ASP A 32 -14.35 0.43 12.69
CA ASP A 32 -15.44 -0.54 12.84
C ASP A 32 -15.66 -1.53 11.66
N ILE A 33 -14.68 -2.41 11.43
CA ILE A 33 -14.86 -3.54 10.53
C ILE A 33 -15.12 -4.81 11.34
N ASP A 34 -16.35 -5.31 11.30
CA ASP A 34 -16.70 -6.64 11.83
C ASP A 34 -16.76 -7.63 10.64
N ILE A 35 -15.63 -8.29 10.38
CA ILE A 35 -15.50 -9.25 9.28
C ILE A 35 -15.18 -10.61 9.88
N ASP A 36 -16.05 -11.56 9.68
CA ASP A 36 -15.83 -12.95 10.02
C ASP A 36 -15.60 -13.78 8.73
N VAL A 37 -14.58 -14.67 8.72
CA VAL A 37 -14.33 -15.77 7.76
C VAL A 37 -13.44 -15.50 6.53
N GLU A 38 -13.07 -16.55 5.82
CA GLU A 38 -12.07 -16.71 4.75
C GLU A 38 -12.03 -15.63 3.67
N LEU A 39 -10.85 -15.01 3.49
CA LEU A 39 -10.60 -14.08 2.41
C LEU A 39 -9.98 -14.76 1.19
N LYS A 40 -10.36 -14.30 0.01
CA LYS A 40 -9.76 -14.68 -1.27
C LYS A 40 -9.05 -13.49 -1.89
N VAL A 41 -7.76 -13.65 -2.20
CA VAL A 41 -6.96 -12.65 -2.94
C VAL A 41 -6.94 -13.02 -4.41
N VAL A 42 -7.32 -12.10 -5.29
CA VAL A 42 -7.34 -12.29 -6.75
C VAL A 42 -6.58 -11.15 -7.40
N LEU A 43 -5.61 -11.48 -8.25
CA LEU A 43 -4.92 -10.51 -9.10
C LEU A 43 -5.69 -10.33 -10.41
N GLN A 44 -5.84 -9.09 -10.86
CA GLN A 44 -6.52 -8.73 -12.10
C GLN A 44 -7.93 -9.35 -12.21
N GLU A 45 -8.80 -9.02 -11.26
CA GLU A 45 -10.19 -9.45 -11.35
C GLU A 45 -10.88 -8.85 -12.59
N LYS A 46 -11.34 -9.73 -13.49
CA LYS A 46 -12.01 -9.31 -14.73
C LYS A 46 -13.51 -9.12 -14.47
N ASN A 47 -13.96 -7.88 -14.51
CA ASN A 47 -15.38 -7.53 -14.53
C ASN A 47 -15.76 -6.90 -15.87
N LYS A 48 -17.08 -6.83 -16.17
CA LYS A 48 -17.58 -6.30 -17.45
C LYS A 48 -17.24 -4.82 -17.69
N SER A 49 -17.00 -4.05 -16.63
CA SER A 49 -16.80 -2.58 -16.69
C SER A 49 -15.46 -2.08 -16.19
N SER A 50 -14.72 -2.90 -15.42
CA SER A 50 -13.46 -2.50 -14.78
C SER A 50 -12.61 -3.71 -14.46
N VAL A 51 -11.28 -3.54 -14.53
CA VAL A 51 -10.31 -4.56 -14.11
C VAL A 51 -9.39 -3.91 -13.08
N PRO A 52 -9.64 -4.04 -11.77
CA PRO A 52 -8.71 -3.62 -10.75
C PRO A 52 -7.44 -4.46 -10.80
N ASP A 53 -6.32 -3.89 -10.35
CA ASP A 53 -5.03 -4.60 -10.30
C ASP A 53 -5.09 -5.82 -9.36
N ALA A 54 -5.86 -5.73 -8.28
CA ALA A 54 -6.12 -6.83 -7.36
C ALA A 54 -7.47 -6.66 -6.65
N ALA A 55 -7.97 -7.74 -6.06
CA ALA A 55 -9.10 -7.73 -5.15
C ALA A 55 -8.89 -8.69 -3.98
N ILE A 56 -9.31 -8.27 -2.79
CA ILE A 56 -9.43 -9.09 -1.60
C ILE A 56 -10.92 -9.19 -1.30
N MET A 57 -11.45 -10.40 -1.19
CA MET A 57 -12.90 -10.59 -1.08
C MET A 57 -13.29 -11.80 -0.24
N GLN A 58 -14.47 -11.73 0.29
CA GLN A 58 -15.27 -12.85 0.78
C GLN A 58 -16.73 -12.61 0.38
N GLU A 59 -17.66 -13.45 0.79
CA GLU A 59 -19.07 -13.38 0.36
C GLU A 59 -19.72 -12.01 0.62
N SER A 60 -19.40 -11.36 1.75
CA SER A 60 -19.95 -10.04 2.13
C SER A 60 -18.96 -8.88 2.06
N PHE A 61 -17.70 -9.14 1.69
CA PHE A 61 -16.59 -8.19 1.80
C PHE A 61 -15.75 -8.15 0.54
N LYS A 62 -15.36 -6.95 0.09
CA LYS A 62 -14.45 -6.78 -1.04
C LYS A 62 -13.62 -5.51 -0.93
N ILE A 63 -12.32 -5.65 -1.17
CA ILE A 63 -11.40 -4.54 -1.43
C ILE A 63 -10.99 -4.61 -2.90
N ALA A 64 -11.29 -3.58 -3.68
CA ALA A 64 -10.68 -3.36 -4.98
C ALA A 64 -9.38 -2.58 -4.79
N VAL A 65 -8.28 -3.06 -5.35
CA VAL A 65 -6.96 -2.44 -5.22
C VAL A 65 -6.50 -1.89 -6.55
N GLU A 66 -6.14 -0.62 -6.59
CA GLU A 66 -5.52 0.03 -7.74
C GLU A 66 -4.16 0.59 -7.35
N THR A 67 -3.13 0.20 -8.09
CA THR A 67 -1.74 0.61 -7.84
C THR A 67 -1.23 1.48 -8.98
N LYS A 68 -0.59 2.59 -8.64
CA LYS A 68 0.14 3.45 -9.59
C LYS A 68 1.57 3.67 -9.07
N LEU A 69 2.45 4.18 -9.93
CA LEU A 69 3.86 4.43 -9.57
C LEU A 69 4.24 5.91 -9.68
N HIS A 70 3.38 6.73 -10.26
CA HIS A 70 3.68 8.12 -10.57
C HIS A 70 2.51 9.06 -10.25
N ASN A 71 1.67 8.68 -9.31
CA ASN A 71 0.47 9.42 -8.90
C ASN A 71 -0.46 9.78 -10.08
N ASN A 72 -0.48 8.91 -11.10
CA ASN A 72 -1.27 9.09 -12.32
C ASN A 72 -2.60 8.33 -12.25
N PHE A 73 -3.26 8.36 -11.11
CA PHE A 73 -4.60 7.82 -10.95
C PHE A 73 -5.58 8.53 -11.89
N ALA A 74 -6.31 7.75 -12.69
CA ALA A 74 -7.37 8.28 -13.52
C ALA A 74 -8.70 8.22 -12.76
N GLU A 75 -9.32 9.39 -12.51
CA GLU A 75 -10.63 9.49 -11.84
C GLU A 75 -11.65 8.51 -12.42
N LYS A 76 -11.79 8.49 -13.76
CA LYS A 76 -12.71 7.59 -14.47
C LYS A 76 -12.45 6.10 -14.15
N GLN A 77 -11.20 5.68 -14.03
CA GLN A 77 -10.83 4.31 -13.70
C GLN A 77 -11.26 3.96 -12.26
N LEU A 78 -10.96 4.85 -11.29
CA LEU A 78 -11.36 4.65 -9.90
C LEU A 78 -12.87 4.58 -9.75
N LEU A 79 -13.62 5.44 -10.44
CA LEU A 79 -15.09 5.40 -10.45
C LEU A 79 -15.64 4.09 -11.06
N HIS A 80 -14.98 3.53 -12.06
CA HIS A 80 -15.35 2.22 -12.60
C HIS A 80 -15.11 1.10 -11.59
N HIS A 81 -14.04 1.18 -10.77
CA HIS A 81 -13.81 0.19 -9.71
C HIS A 81 -14.93 0.19 -8.68
N LEU A 82 -15.52 1.35 -8.37
CA LEU A 82 -16.66 1.44 -7.46
C LEU A 82 -17.87 0.61 -7.94
N ALA A 83 -18.09 0.53 -9.25
CA ALA A 83 -19.15 -0.32 -9.81
C ALA A 83 -18.88 -1.83 -9.58
N SER A 84 -17.61 -2.24 -9.53
CA SER A 84 -17.23 -3.64 -9.25
C SER A 84 -17.48 -4.06 -7.80
N LEU A 85 -17.76 -3.11 -6.92
CA LEU A 85 -18.04 -3.31 -5.49
C LEU A 85 -19.54 -3.43 -5.18
N GLU A 86 -20.40 -3.30 -6.18
CA GLU A 86 -21.85 -3.46 -5.99
C GLU A 86 -22.18 -4.92 -5.56
N GLY A 87 -23.14 -5.05 -4.64
CA GLY A 87 -23.56 -6.35 -4.11
C GLY A 87 -22.82 -6.82 -2.85
N TYR A 88 -21.73 -6.15 -2.45
CA TYR A 88 -21.02 -6.44 -1.20
C TYR A 88 -21.53 -5.52 -0.07
N ASN A 89 -21.60 -6.05 1.17
CA ASN A 89 -21.98 -5.27 2.34
C ASN A 89 -20.85 -4.34 2.79
N TYR A 90 -19.62 -4.87 2.83
CA TYR A 90 -18.42 -4.13 3.15
C TYR A 90 -17.60 -3.90 1.88
N LYS A 91 -17.42 -2.65 1.51
CA LYS A 91 -16.84 -2.22 0.24
C LYS A 91 -15.69 -1.28 0.46
N PHE A 92 -14.53 -1.61 -0.08
CA PHE A 92 -13.32 -0.80 0.05
C PHE A 92 -12.69 -0.57 -1.32
N LEU A 93 -12.24 0.65 -1.54
CA LEU A 93 -11.32 0.99 -2.63
C LEU A 93 -9.97 1.32 -2.01
N MET A 94 -8.97 0.50 -2.24
CA MET A 94 -7.60 0.76 -1.80
C MET A 94 -6.79 1.30 -2.98
N THR A 95 -6.17 2.46 -2.80
CA THR A 95 -5.23 3.04 -3.76
C THR A 95 -3.83 3.05 -3.18
N LEU A 96 -2.83 2.65 -3.98
CA LEU A 96 -1.45 2.47 -3.55
C LEU A 96 -0.49 3.11 -4.55
N ASP A 97 0.39 4.01 -4.09
CA ASP A 97 1.40 4.70 -4.91
C ASP A 97 2.62 5.04 -4.03
N PRO A 98 3.82 5.24 -4.59
CA PRO A 98 4.96 5.79 -3.83
C PRO A 98 4.69 7.15 -3.19
N ARG A 99 3.72 7.91 -3.70
CA ARG A 99 3.40 9.27 -3.29
C ARG A 99 1.95 9.38 -2.82
N GLU A 100 1.69 10.36 -1.97
CA GLU A 100 0.32 10.70 -1.59
C GLU A 100 -0.49 11.11 -2.83
N MET A 101 -1.75 10.66 -2.90
CA MET A 101 -2.67 11.09 -3.95
C MET A 101 -2.88 12.60 -3.89
N GLU A 102 -3.00 13.25 -5.06
CA GLU A 102 -3.30 14.69 -5.13
C GLU A 102 -4.59 15.02 -4.39
N SER A 103 -4.56 16.07 -3.56
CA SER A 103 -5.65 16.42 -2.65
C SER A 103 -6.99 16.61 -3.36
N ASN A 104 -7.00 17.24 -4.54
CA ASN A 104 -8.22 17.47 -5.30
C ASN A 104 -8.85 16.16 -5.80
N LEU A 105 -8.02 15.25 -6.31
CA LEU A 105 -8.49 13.93 -6.76
C LEU A 105 -8.96 13.11 -5.57
N LYS A 106 -8.18 13.10 -4.47
CA LYS A 106 -8.56 12.39 -3.25
C LYS A 106 -9.93 12.83 -2.74
N GLN A 107 -10.17 14.13 -2.60
CA GLN A 107 -11.47 14.66 -2.15
C GLN A 107 -12.63 14.23 -3.03
N LYS A 108 -12.45 14.24 -4.35
CA LYS A 108 -13.47 13.77 -5.30
C LYS A 108 -13.76 12.27 -5.09
N ILE A 109 -12.72 11.45 -5.03
CA ILE A 109 -12.89 10.00 -4.85
C ILE A 109 -13.51 9.69 -3.49
N ASP A 110 -13.08 10.35 -2.42
CA ASP A 110 -13.67 10.21 -1.08
C ASP A 110 -15.17 10.53 -1.08
N SER A 111 -15.57 11.61 -1.80
CA SER A 111 -16.98 11.99 -1.93
C SER A 111 -17.79 10.94 -2.70
N GLU A 112 -17.29 10.44 -3.82
CA GLU A 112 -17.95 9.40 -4.62
C GLU A 112 -18.02 8.06 -3.88
N CYS A 113 -16.98 7.71 -3.15
CA CYS A 113 -16.96 6.53 -2.28
C CYS A 113 -18.04 6.64 -1.21
N LYS A 114 -18.14 7.78 -0.53
CA LYS A 114 -19.16 8.05 0.48
C LYS A 114 -20.59 7.92 -0.09
N ASN A 115 -20.84 8.47 -1.28
CA ASN A 115 -22.13 8.37 -1.96
C ASN A 115 -22.54 6.94 -2.26
N LYS A 116 -21.57 6.03 -2.46
CA LYS A 116 -21.79 4.61 -2.77
C LYS A 116 -21.61 3.67 -1.57
N ASN A 117 -21.44 4.23 -0.37
CA ASN A 117 -21.13 3.49 0.84
C ASN A 117 -19.89 2.59 0.66
N VAL A 118 -18.83 3.16 0.08
CA VAL A 118 -17.51 2.56 -0.09
C VAL A 118 -16.53 3.31 0.80
N ILE A 119 -15.61 2.59 1.44
CA ILE A 119 -14.53 3.17 2.21
C ILE A 119 -13.29 3.29 1.32
N HIS A 120 -12.74 4.50 1.18
CA HIS A 120 -11.52 4.74 0.45
C HIS A 120 -10.31 4.66 1.37
N ILE A 121 -9.39 3.73 1.09
CA ILE A 121 -8.11 3.56 1.78
C ILE A 121 -7.01 4.04 0.83
N ASN A 122 -6.44 5.22 1.09
CA ASN A 122 -5.34 5.76 0.30
C ASN A 122 -4.02 5.63 1.03
N LEU A 123 -3.10 4.82 0.51
CA LEU A 123 -1.82 4.50 1.13
C LEU A 123 -0.65 4.79 0.19
N THR A 124 0.49 5.13 0.79
CA THR A 124 1.79 4.92 0.15
C THR A 124 2.33 3.55 0.50
N PHE A 125 3.30 3.02 -0.27
CA PHE A 125 3.98 1.76 0.05
C PHE A 125 4.64 1.82 1.45
N LYS A 126 5.18 2.98 1.81
CA LYS A 126 5.74 3.22 3.15
C LYS A 126 4.67 3.05 4.24
N LYS A 127 3.53 3.71 4.09
CA LYS A 127 2.42 3.61 5.05
C LYS A 127 1.85 2.20 5.14
N LEU A 128 1.78 1.47 4.02
CA LEU A 128 1.39 0.06 4.01
C LEU A 128 2.29 -0.78 4.91
N ILE A 129 3.62 -0.62 4.76
CA ILE A 129 4.61 -1.36 5.57
C ILE A 129 4.51 -0.97 7.05
N GLU A 130 4.41 0.33 7.34
CA GLU A 130 4.25 0.84 8.71
C GLU A 130 3.00 0.25 9.38
N ALA A 131 1.85 0.26 8.70
CA ALA A 131 0.60 -0.29 9.22
C ALA A 131 0.65 -1.83 9.43
N VAL A 132 1.39 -2.56 8.58
CA VAL A 132 1.61 -4.00 8.79
C VAL A 132 2.54 -4.24 9.98
N LYS A 133 3.61 -3.46 10.13
CA LYS A 133 4.53 -3.54 11.28
C LYS A 133 3.82 -3.33 12.62
N GLU A 134 2.87 -2.42 12.68
CA GLU A 134 2.10 -2.10 13.90
C GLU A 134 1.28 -3.28 14.45
N VAL A 135 0.90 -4.23 13.60
CA VAL A 135 0.00 -5.34 13.98
C VAL A 135 0.71 -6.69 14.08
N VAL A 136 2.00 -6.74 13.75
CA VAL A 136 2.82 -7.96 13.83
C VAL A 136 3.64 -7.94 15.12
N ASP A 137 3.57 -9.02 15.90
CA ASP A 137 4.37 -9.17 17.12
C ASP A 137 5.88 -9.21 16.78
N ASP A 138 6.70 -8.50 17.55
CA ASP A 138 8.16 -8.46 17.36
C ASP A 138 8.83 -9.84 17.47
N ARG A 139 8.17 -10.80 18.13
CA ARG A 139 8.62 -12.18 18.28
C ARG A 139 8.25 -13.08 17.10
N ASP A 140 7.41 -12.61 16.19
CA ASP A 140 7.04 -13.32 14.97
C ASP A 140 8.12 -13.14 13.90
N ILE A 141 9.23 -13.89 14.07
CA ILE A 141 10.43 -13.76 13.24
C ILE A 141 10.12 -14.01 11.76
N ASP A 142 9.22 -14.93 11.45
CA ASP A 142 8.89 -15.25 10.06
C ASP A 142 8.19 -14.07 9.38
N MET A 143 7.20 -13.46 10.03
CA MET A 143 6.54 -12.26 9.50
C MET A 143 7.46 -11.05 9.48
N GLN A 144 8.32 -10.86 10.49
CA GLN A 144 9.32 -9.78 10.49
C GLN A 144 10.28 -9.91 9.30
N ASN A 145 10.73 -11.13 8.96
CA ASN A 145 11.56 -11.37 7.79
C ASN A 145 10.82 -11.06 6.47
N ILE A 146 9.56 -11.48 6.35
CA ILE A 146 8.74 -11.18 5.17
C ILE A 146 8.55 -9.66 5.00
N ILE A 147 8.29 -8.94 6.09
CA ILE A 147 8.16 -7.47 6.07
C ILE A 147 9.48 -6.82 5.65
N ALA A 148 10.61 -7.27 6.21
CA ALA A 148 11.93 -6.75 5.88
C ALA A 148 12.30 -6.99 4.41
N ASP A 149 11.98 -8.17 3.86
CA ASP A 149 12.20 -8.48 2.45
C ASP A 149 11.33 -7.63 1.54
N TYR A 150 10.06 -7.40 1.89
CA TYR A 150 9.18 -6.52 1.14
C TYR A 150 9.60 -5.05 1.22
N GLU A 151 10.03 -4.58 2.39
CA GLU A 151 10.57 -3.23 2.58
C GLU A 151 11.81 -3.00 1.72
N ARG A 152 12.74 -3.95 1.71
CA ARG A 152 13.93 -3.92 0.84
C ARG A 152 13.54 -3.89 -0.64
N TYR A 153 12.60 -4.74 -1.06
CA TYR A 153 12.05 -4.70 -2.41
C TYR A 153 11.52 -3.31 -2.78
N CYS A 154 10.76 -2.67 -1.89
CA CYS A 154 10.21 -1.35 -2.11
C CYS A 154 11.30 -0.27 -2.26
N TYR A 155 12.40 -0.36 -1.50
CA TYR A 155 13.55 0.52 -1.66
C TYR A 155 14.29 0.28 -2.99
N ASP A 156 14.53 -0.97 -3.34
CA ASP A 156 15.24 -1.35 -4.57
C ASP A 156 14.44 -0.98 -5.84
N SER A 157 13.12 -0.95 -5.73
CA SER A 157 12.18 -0.61 -6.81
C SER A 157 11.76 0.88 -6.83
N ASP A 158 12.39 1.75 -6.03
CA ASP A 158 12.07 3.18 -5.88
C ASP A 158 10.57 3.44 -5.48
N LEU A 159 9.93 2.48 -4.80
CA LEU A 159 8.55 2.60 -4.30
C LEU A 159 8.48 3.37 -2.96
N ILE A 160 9.59 3.49 -2.26
CA ILE A 160 9.74 4.33 -1.07
C ILE A 160 10.83 5.35 -1.35
N PRO A 161 10.56 6.66 -1.16
CA PRO A 161 11.56 7.70 -1.32
C PRO A 161 12.76 7.42 -0.42
N ASP A 162 13.93 7.29 -1.02
CA ASP A 162 15.17 6.94 -0.35
C ASP A 162 15.82 8.19 0.27
N ASP A 163 15.50 8.48 1.52
CA ASP A 163 16.21 9.49 2.30
C ASP A 163 17.71 9.16 2.46
N TRP A 164 18.08 7.88 2.30
CA TRP A 164 19.46 7.39 2.29
C TRP A 164 20.25 7.87 1.08
N LYS A 165 19.63 7.96 -0.10
CA LYS A 165 20.32 8.51 -1.29
C LYS A 165 20.69 9.98 -1.07
N ARG A 166 19.83 10.74 -0.38
CA ARG A 166 20.11 12.11 0.04
C ARG A 166 21.24 12.17 1.07
N MET A 167 21.27 11.28 2.05
CA MET A 167 22.36 11.18 3.03
C MET A 167 23.70 10.79 2.40
N ARG A 168 23.73 9.86 1.44
CA ARG A 168 24.96 9.49 0.71
C ARG A 168 25.54 10.69 -0.05
N VAL A 169 24.71 11.48 -0.70
CA VAL A 169 25.17 12.69 -1.41
C VAL A 169 25.74 13.72 -0.42
N VAL A 170 25.13 13.91 0.74
CA VAL A 170 25.62 14.81 1.78
C VAL A 170 26.94 14.31 2.37
N LEU A 171 27.04 13.01 2.70
CA LEU A 171 28.26 12.42 3.25
C LEU A 171 29.42 12.35 2.23
N SER A 172 29.12 12.11 0.95
CA SER A 172 30.15 12.20 -0.10
C SER A 172 30.62 13.63 -0.37
N GLY A 173 29.75 14.62 -0.20
CA GLY A 173 30.11 16.03 -0.25
C GLY A 173 31.04 16.46 0.88
N THR A 174 30.80 16.03 2.11
CA THR A 174 31.63 16.34 3.28
C THR A 174 32.98 15.62 3.25
N SER A 175 33.09 14.42 2.67
CA SER A 175 34.39 13.75 2.50
C SER A 175 35.28 14.43 1.45
N PHE A 176 34.68 15.09 0.46
CA PHE A 176 35.41 15.82 -0.56
C PHE A 176 36.04 17.15 -0.03
N GLU A 177 35.33 17.80 0.89
CA GLU A 177 35.85 19.00 1.55
C GLU A 177 36.97 18.71 2.56
N SER A 178 36.90 17.56 3.27
CA SER A 178 37.97 17.15 4.19
C SER A 178 39.29 16.85 3.46
N ASN A 179 39.22 16.26 2.26
CA ASN A 179 40.41 16.02 1.44
C ASN A 179 41.02 17.29 0.85
N LYS A 180 40.25 18.36 0.65
CA LYS A 180 40.79 19.67 0.24
C LYS A 180 41.52 20.37 1.38
N ALA A 181 41.02 20.21 2.61
CA ALA A 181 41.70 20.81 3.78
C ALA A 181 43.03 20.15 4.08
N ASN A 182 43.19 18.86 3.85
CA ASN A 182 44.47 18.15 4.07
C ASN A 182 45.53 18.45 3.02
N ASN A 183 45.19 18.98 1.85
CA ASN A 183 46.16 19.38 0.83
C ASN A 183 46.65 20.83 0.98
N LEU A 184 46.17 21.59 1.98
CA LEU A 184 46.62 22.95 2.28
C LEU A 184 47.72 23.03 3.35
N TYR A 185 48.13 21.87 3.93
CA TYR A 185 49.18 21.76 4.94
C TYR A 185 50.38 20.88 4.51
N SER A 186 50.56 20.69 3.21
CA SER A 186 51.78 20.04 2.68
C SER A 186 52.60 21.01 1.87
#